data_1bbb62894422a813b7a27043ba148baa
#
_entry.id   1bbb62894422a813b7a27043ba148baa
#
_cell.length_a   1.000
_cell.length_b   1.000
_cell.length_c   1.000
_cell.angle_alpha   90.00
_cell.angle_beta   90.00
_cell.angle_gamma   90.00
#
_symmetry.space_group_name_H-M   'P 1'
#
loop_
_entity.id
_entity.type
_entity.pdbx_description
1 polymer ?
#
loop_
_entity_poly.entity_id
_entity_poly.type
_entity_poly.pdbx_seq_one_letter_code
_entity_poly.pdbx_strand_id
1 'polypeptide(L)'
;MCAANPNMLSLAKNEGEPLFIEVMLRSIHRPIDITSASEDDDKKRHIDVKMLEYDTHLKTNAWHYVDVKDVEEKNFGTGNYVLRKPFLEYHTDLKPYGYYVAFRIVENRKRTNKFVLVNTQDMLSKCSLIDKGDFKLVPLKEVLDKCEFRRIEEE
;
A
#
# COMPACT_ATOMS: atom_id res chain seq x y z
N MET A 1 5.27 -17.63 -22.59
CA MET A 1 4.74 -17.03 -22.59
C MET A 1 4.96 -16.35 -22.51
N CYS A 2 4.95 -16.22 -22.87
CA CYS A 2 4.63 -15.42 -22.78
C CYS A 2 4.46 -14.77 -22.58
N ALA A 3 4.64 -14.78 -22.55
CA ALA A 3 4.09 -14.06 -22.32
C ALA A 3 4.04 -13.32 -22.10
N ALA A 4 4.28 -13.28 -22.13
CA ALA A 4 4.00 -12.61 -21.85
C ALA A 4 3.79 -12.07 -21.85
N ASN A 5 4.03 -12.12 -21.89
CA ASN A 5 3.46 -11.73 -21.79
C ASN A 5 2.50 -10.80 -21.91
N PRO A 6 1.83 -10.87 -22.87
CA PRO A 6 0.78 -9.91 -23.08
C PRO A 6 -0.23 -9.87 -21.97
N ASN A 7 -0.41 -10.99 -21.30
CA ASN A 7 -1.27 -11.09 -20.13
C ASN A 7 -0.73 -10.27 -18.97
N MET A 8 0.55 -10.17 -18.84
CA MET A 8 1.17 -9.29 -17.86
C MET A 8 0.80 -7.84 -18.15
N LEU A 9 0.84 -7.45 -19.41
CA LEU A 9 0.49 -6.08 -19.78
C LEU A 9 -0.98 -5.77 -19.53
N SER A 10 -1.87 -6.71 -19.79
CA SER A 10 -3.29 -6.48 -19.57
C SER A 10 -3.66 -6.55 -18.09
N LEU A 11 -2.99 -7.39 -17.34
CA LEU A 11 -3.12 -7.35 -15.89
C LEU A 11 -2.67 -6.01 -15.35
N ALA A 12 -1.71 -5.42 -16.03
CA ALA A 12 -1.16 -4.16 -15.57
C ALA A 12 -2.15 -3.02 -15.56
N LYS A 13 -3.36 -3.12 -15.83
CA LYS A 13 -4.33 -2.06 -15.59
C LYS A 13 -4.84 -2.03 -14.18
N ASN A 14 -4.98 -3.23 -13.57
CA ASN A 14 -5.61 -3.34 -12.29
C ASN A 14 -4.71 -3.95 -11.28
N GLU A 15 -3.55 -3.79 -11.34
CA GLU A 15 -2.66 -4.77 -11.33
C GLU A 15 -1.68 -4.61 -10.31
N GLY A 16 -1.73 -3.56 -9.65
CA GLY A 16 -1.00 -3.40 -8.43
C GLY A 16 -1.39 -4.49 -7.46
N GLU A 17 -2.70 -4.78 -7.37
CA GLU A 17 -3.22 -5.75 -6.41
C GLU A 17 -2.73 -7.18 -6.64
N PRO A 18 -2.98 -7.83 -7.79
CA PRO A 18 -2.51 -9.21 -7.96
C PRO A 18 -1.00 -9.32 -7.95
N LEU A 19 -0.30 -8.34 -8.48
CA LEU A 19 1.14 -8.35 -8.48
C LEU A 19 1.69 -8.20 -7.06
N PHE A 20 1.10 -7.32 -6.26
CA PHE A 20 1.50 -7.16 -4.86
C PHE A 20 1.38 -8.49 -4.10
N ILE A 21 0.28 -9.20 -4.28
CA ILE A 21 0.08 -10.52 -3.65
C ILE A 21 1.19 -11.46 -4.07
N GLU A 22 1.48 -11.53 -5.36
CA GLU A 22 2.49 -12.43 -5.89
C GLU A 22 3.88 -12.10 -5.35
N VAL A 23 4.26 -10.84 -5.34
CA VAL A 23 5.57 -10.41 -4.85
C VAL A 23 5.69 -10.62 -3.35
N MET A 24 4.65 -10.34 -2.57
CA MET A 24 4.65 -10.59 -1.13
C MET A 24 4.90 -12.05 -0.81
N LEU A 25 4.29 -12.96 -1.55
CA LEU A 25 4.45 -14.40 -1.34
C LEU A 25 5.88 -14.89 -1.62
N ARG A 26 6.63 -14.15 -2.41
CA ARG A 26 8.02 -14.47 -2.78
C ARG A 26 9.05 -13.67 -2.03
N SER A 27 8.62 -12.75 -1.17
CA SER A 27 9.52 -11.85 -0.45
C SER A 27 9.93 -12.43 0.91
N ILE A 28 10.93 -11.78 1.52
CA ILE A 28 11.32 -12.11 2.90
C ILE A 28 10.23 -11.74 3.90
N HIS A 29 9.27 -10.91 3.49
CA HIS A 29 8.17 -10.46 4.33
C HIS A 29 6.89 -11.27 4.09
N ARG A 30 7.02 -12.48 3.57
CA ARG A 30 5.87 -13.34 3.26
C ARG A 30 4.92 -13.46 4.44
N PRO A 31 3.63 -13.10 4.25
CA PRO A 31 2.62 -13.23 5.32
C PRO A 31 2.18 -14.68 5.52
N ILE A 32 1.45 -14.93 6.59
CA ILE A 32 0.84 -16.24 6.87
C ILE A 32 -0.20 -16.56 5.82
N ASP A 33 -1.01 -15.55 5.46
CA ASP A 33 -2.02 -15.66 4.42
C ASP A 33 -2.19 -14.31 3.75
N ILE A 34 -2.61 -14.29 2.49
CA ILE A 34 -2.84 -13.05 1.74
C ILE A 34 -3.88 -13.32 0.66
N THR A 35 -4.82 -12.39 0.52
CA THR A 35 -5.89 -12.50 -0.47
C THR A 35 -6.40 -11.14 -0.91
N SER A 36 -7.10 -11.09 -2.02
CA SER A 36 -7.79 -9.88 -2.47
C SER A 36 -8.89 -9.52 -1.49
N ALA A 37 -9.11 -8.23 -1.28
CA ALA A 37 -10.20 -7.74 -0.46
C ALA A 37 -11.53 -8.00 -1.16
N SER A 38 -12.62 -7.97 -0.40
CA SER A 38 -13.95 -8.08 -0.97
C SER A 38 -14.26 -6.85 -1.83
N GLU A 39 -15.20 -6.98 -2.75
CA GLU A 39 -15.62 -5.86 -3.59
C GLU A 39 -16.14 -4.69 -2.75
N ASP A 40 -16.86 -4.97 -1.67
CA ASP A 40 -17.33 -3.96 -0.73
C ASP A 40 -16.17 -3.23 -0.06
N ASP A 41 -15.17 -3.96 0.41
CA ASP A 41 -13.99 -3.35 1.03
C ASP A 41 -13.21 -2.50 0.04
N ASP A 42 -13.07 -2.97 -1.20
CA ASP A 42 -12.38 -2.20 -2.24
C ASP A 42 -13.10 -0.88 -2.54
N LYS A 43 -14.40 -0.93 -2.72
CA LYS A 43 -15.18 0.25 -3.10
C LYS A 43 -15.40 1.23 -1.95
N LYS A 44 -15.71 0.72 -0.76
CA LYS A 44 -16.08 1.56 0.38
C LYS A 44 -14.92 1.97 1.25
N ARG A 45 -13.93 1.10 1.37
CA ARG A 45 -12.83 1.28 2.32
C ARG A 45 -11.48 1.53 1.66
N HIS A 46 -11.42 1.47 0.33
CA HIS A 46 -10.18 1.57 -0.43
C HIS A 46 -9.16 0.52 0.02
N ILE A 47 -9.65 -0.71 0.26
CA ILE A 47 -8.81 -1.84 0.61
C ILE A 47 -8.73 -2.77 -0.59
N ASP A 48 -7.52 -2.99 -1.10
CA ASP A 48 -7.30 -3.86 -2.25
C ASP A 48 -6.95 -5.28 -1.84
N VAL A 49 -6.18 -5.41 -0.76
CA VAL A 49 -5.62 -6.67 -0.30
C VAL A 49 -5.73 -6.75 1.21
N LYS A 50 -5.94 -7.96 1.73
CA LYS A 50 -5.80 -8.21 3.16
C LYS A 50 -4.80 -9.34 3.37
N MET A 51 -3.98 -9.21 4.40
CA MET A 51 -2.95 -10.18 4.72
C MET A 51 -2.93 -10.49 6.21
N LEU A 52 -2.70 -11.74 6.52
CA LEU A 52 -2.59 -12.22 7.89
C LEU A 52 -1.13 -12.29 8.28
N GLU A 53 -0.74 -11.54 9.29
CA GLU A 53 0.63 -11.57 9.79
C GLU A 53 0.65 -11.23 11.28
N TYR A 54 1.79 -11.46 11.91
CA TYR A 54 1.96 -11.11 13.32
C TYR A 54 1.90 -9.60 13.49
N ASP A 55 1.03 -9.14 14.38
CA ASP A 55 0.86 -7.74 14.71
C ASP A 55 1.59 -7.44 16.02
N THR A 56 2.62 -6.61 15.96
CA THR A 56 3.45 -6.31 17.13
C THR A 56 2.72 -5.48 18.19
N HIS A 57 1.70 -4.73 17.80
CA HIS A 57 0.89 -3.93 18.74
C HIS A 57 -0.13 -4.79 19.47
N LEU A 58 -0.77 -5.70 18.75
CA LEU A 58 -1.74 -6.63 19.34
C LEU A 58 -1.08 -7.86 19.97
N LYS A 59 0.17 -8.12 19.60
CA LYS A 59 0.96 -9.28 20.06
C LYS A 59 0.31 -10.62 19.70
N THR A 60 -0.32 -10.66 18.54
CA THR A 60 -0.96 -11.85 17.99
C THR A 60 -1.07 -11.70 16.49
N ASN A 61 -1.41 -12.78 15.80
CA ASN A 61 -1.69 -12.71 14.37
C ASN A 61 -2.96 -11.92 14.13
N ALA A 62 -2.97 -11.06 13.14
CA ALA A 62 -4.12 -10.24 12.80
C ALA A 62 -4.15 -9.96 11.31
N TRP A 63 -5.34 -9.69 10.78
CA TRP A 63 -5.49 -9.25 9.41
C TRP A 63 -5.08 -7.79 9.27
N HIS A 64 -4.20 -7.52 8.34
CA HIS A 64 -3.80 -6.18 7.93
C HIS A 64 -4.39 -5.89 6.56
N TYR A 65 -4.83 -4.66 6.36
CA TYR A 65 -5.51 -4.22 5.15
C TYR A 65 -4.60 -3.31 4.36
N VAL A 66 -4.54 -3.50 3.06
CA VAL A 66 -3.57 -2.79 2.21
C VAL A 66 -4.27 -2.12 1.03
N ASP A 67 -3.97 -0.85 0.84
CA ASP A 67 -4.33 -0.09 -0.35
C ASP A 67 -3.10 -0.01 -1.25
N VAL A 68 -3.22 -0.43 -2.50
CA VAL A 68 -2.09 -0.46 -3.43
C VAL A 68 -2.16 0.74 -4.37
N LYS A 69 -1.10 1.53 -4.42
CA LYS A 69 -1.03 2.75 -5.23
C LYS A 69 0.26 2.82 -6.03
N ASP A 70 0.13 3.23 -7.30
CA ASP A 70 1.30 3.49 -8.14
C ASP A 70 1.89 4.86 -7.81
N VAL A 71 3.21 4.93 -7.70
CA VAL A 71 3.92 6.20 -7.45
C VAL A 71 5.17 6.25 -8.31
N GLU A 72 5.32 7.32 -9.09
CA GLU A 72 6.56 7.57 -9.82
C GLU A 72 7.71 7.75 -8.81
N GLU A 73 8.83 7.12 -9.06
CA GLU A 73 9.99 7.16 -8.17
C GLU A 73 10.42 8.60 -7.85
N LYS A 74 10.41 9.46 -8.84
CA LYS A 74 10.77 10.88 -8.66
C LYS A 74 9.82 11.62 -7.71
N ASN A 75 8.58 11.17 -7.57
CA ASN A 75 7.60 11.82 -6.70
C ASN A 75 7.87 11.59 -5.22
N PHE A 76 8.73 10.64 -4.87
CA PHE A 76 9.17 10.51 -3.48
C PHE A 76 10.01 11.71 -3.02
N GLY A 77 10.51 12.52 -3.94
CA GLY A 77 11.22 13.75 -3.58
C GLY A 77 10.34 14.99 -3.46
N THR A 78 9.27 15.07 -4.27
CA THR A 78 8.47 16.29 -4.38
C THR A 78 6.96 16.07 -4.38
N GLY A 79 6.50 14.84 -4.54
CA GLY A 79 5.07 14.55 -4.65
C GLY A 79 4.40 14.34 -3.32
N ASN A 80 3.09 14.17 -3.39
CA ASN A 80 2.24 13.91 -2.23
C ASN A 80 1.36 12.68 -2.45
N TYR A 81 1.07 11.99 -1.37
CA TYR A 81 0.05 10.95 -1.36
C TYR A 81 -1.26 11.57 -0.90
N VAL A 82 -2.36 11.23 -1.56
CA VAL A 82 -3.69 11.79 -1.25
C VAL A 82 -4.44 10.81 -0.34
N LEU A 83 -4.67 11.23 0.90
CA LEU A 83 -5.53 10.51 1.84
C LEU A 83 -6.94 11.10 1.76
N ARG A 84 -7.84 10.37 1.13
CA ARG A 84 -9.22 10.81 0.95
C ARG A 84 -10.03 10.65 2.24
N LYS A 85 -11.04 11.49 2.41
CA LYS A 85 -11.90 11.49 3.59
C LYS A 85 -12.50 10.13 3.95
N PRO A 86 -13.07 9.36 3.01
CA PRO A 86 -13.59 8.04 3.37
C PRO A 86 -12.53 7.13 3.98
N PHE A 87 -11.32 7.16 3.44
CA PHE A 87 -10.22 6.38 3.95
C PHE A 87 -9.83 6.82 5.37
N LEU A 88 -9.79 8.14 5.60
CA LEU A 88 -9.51 8.69 6.92
C LEU A 88 -10.57 8.30 7.95
N GLU A 89 -11.84 8.33 7.57
CA GLU A 89 -12.94 7.93 8.45
C GLU A 89 -12.82 6.48 8.88
N TYR A 90 -12.43 5.60 7.96
CA TYR A 90 -12.24 4.20 8.29
C TYR A 90 -11.08 3.97 9.25
N HIS A 91 -10.05 4.80 9.20
CA HIS A 91 -8.91 4.68 10.09
C HIS A 91 -9.22 5.07 11.53
N THR A 92 -10.25 5.88 11.75
CA THR A 92 -10.65 6.25 13.10
C THR A 92 -11.52 5.18 13.75
N ASP A 93 -12.28 4.43 12.95
CA ASP A 93 -13.22 3.43 13.46
C ASP A 93 -12.59 2.05 13.63
N LEU A 94 -11.53 1.77 12.93
CA LEU A 94 -10.88 0.47 12.96
C LEU A 94 -9.59 0.56 13.74
N LYS A 95 -9.12 -0.61 14.18
CA LYS A 95 -7.93 -0.68 15.04
C LYS A 95 -6.74 0.04 14.41
N PRO A 96 -6.08 0.93 15.17
CA PRO A 96 -4.86 1.56 14.68
C PRO A 96 -3.85 0.50 14.25
N TYR A 97 -2.98 0.86 13.33
CA TYR A 97 -1.90 -0.01 12.83
C TYR A 97 -2.37 -1.22 12.02
N GLY A 98 -3.66 -1.33 11.72
CA GLY A 98 -4.18 -2.40 10.86
C GLY A 98 -4.20 -2.05 9.37
N TYR A 99 -3.84 -0.82 8.99
CA TYR A 99 -3.94 -0.34 7.61
C TYR A 99 -2.59 0.08 7.06
N TYR A 100 -2.33 -0.36 5.84
CA TYR A 100 -1.08 -0.10 5.13
C TYR A 100 -1.36 0.43 3.74
N VAL A 101 -0.41 1.17 3.21
CA VAL A 101 -0.38 1.52 1.79
C VAL A 101 0.85 0.86 1.18
N ALA A 102 0.66 0.18 0.06
CA ALA A 102 1.75 -0.37 -0.72
C ALA A 102 1.95 0.53 -1.92
N PHE A 103 3.02 1.32 -1.91
CA PHE A 103 3.37 2.16 -3.04
C PHE A 103 4.14 1.34 -4.06
N ARG A 104 3.54 1.09 -5.21
CA ARG A 104 4.20 0.43 -6.32
C ARG A 104 5.09 1.43 -7.03
N ILE A 105 6.36 1.13 -7.11
CA ILE A 105 7.33 2.03 -7.73
C ILE A 105 7.16 2.00 -9.24
N VAL A 106 7.06 3.18 -9.84
CA VAL A 106 7.02 3.37 -11.29
C VAL A 106 8.30 4.11 -11.68
N GLU A 107 9.13 3.49 -12.52
CA GLU A 107 10.39 4.05 -12.98
C GLU A 107 10.30 4.40 -14.45
N ASN A 108 10.53 5.69 -14.81
CA ASN A 108 10.47 6.14 -16.19
C ASN A 108 9.17 5.71 -16.88
N ARG A 109 8.03 5.93 -16.20
CA ARG A 109 6.69 5.58 -16.66
C ARG A 109 6.45 4.09 -16.81
N LYS A 110 7.35 3.25 -16.28
CA LYS A 110 7.18 1.80 -16.28
C LYS A 110 6.93 1.30 -14.87
N ARG A 111 5.87 0.53 -14.70
CA ARG A 111 5.58 -0.13 -13.44
C ARG A 111 6.59 -1.21 -13.17
N THR A 112 7.03 -1.29 -11.91
CA THR A 112 7.98 -2.31 -11.47
C THR A 112 7.30 -3.32 -10.56
N ASN A 113 8.05 -4.33 -10.14
CA ASN A 113 7.61 -5.31 -9.15
C ASN A 113 8.10 -4.94 -7.76
N LYS A 114 8.40 -3.67 -7.54
CA LYS A 114 8.92 -3.18 -6.27
C LYS A 114 7.87 -2.36 -5.57
N PHE A 115 7.68 -2.61 -4.29
CA PHE A 115 6.71 -1.90 -3.46
C PHE A 115 7.37 -1.37 -2.19
N VAL A 116 6.83 -0.27 -1.70
CA VAL A 116 7.17 0.24 -0.38
C VAL A 116 5.90 0.16 0.46
N LEU A 117 5.93 -0.66 1.50
CA LEU A 117 4.77 -0.91 2.35
C LEU A 117 4.88 -0.10 3.62
N VAL A 118 3.94 0.80 3.84
CA VAL A 118 3.96 1.76 4.94
C VAL A 118 2.67 1.68 5.74
N ASN A 119 2.80 1.73 7.06
CA ASN A 119 1.65 1.78 7.95
C ASN A 119 1.02 3.18 7.89
N THR A 120 -0.30 3.24 7.70
CA THR A 120 -0.99 4.52 7.57
C THR A 120 -1.03 5.31 8.86
N GLN A 121 -1.06 4.65 10.00
CA GLN A 121 -1.01 5.34 11.29
C GLN A 121 0.32 6.06 11.47
N ASP A 122 1.40 5.46 11.01
CA ASP A 122 2.71 6.14 11.01
C ASP A 122 2.68 7.40 10.15
N MET A 123 2.06 7.33 8.98
CA MET A 123 1.91 8.51 8.13
C MET A 123 1.10 9.61 8.83
N LEU A 124 -0.02 9.23 9.44
CA LEU A 124 -0.89 10.20 10.12
C LEU A 124 -0.22 10.83 11.34
N SER A 125 0.62 10.10 12.04
CA SER A 125 1.23 10.58 13.28
C SER A 125 2.59 11.25 13.09
N LYS A 126 3.32 10.89 12.05
CA LYS A 126 4.71 11.33 11.87
C LYS A 126 4.93 12.33 10.73
N CYS A 127 4.04 12.36 9.75
CA CYS A 127 4.18 13.25 8.61
C CYS A 127 3.44 14.56 8.80
N SER A 128 3.91 15.61 8.15
CA SER A 128 3.24 16.90 8.12
C SER A 128 2.09 16.84 7.12
N LEU A 129 0.86 16.80 7.61
CA LEU A 129 -0.31 16.67 6.76
C LEU A 129 -0.78 18.05 6.31
N ILE A 130 -1.13 18.15 5.03
CA ILE A 130 -1.70 19.38 4.46
C ILE A 130 -3.20 19.14 4.28
N ASP A 131 -4.00 19.84 5.08
CA ASP A 131 -5.45 19.69 5.05
C ASP A 131 -6.06 20.47 3.87
N LYS A 132 -6.80 19.77 3.02
CA LYS A 132 -7.49 20.36 1.87
C LYS A 132 -9.02 20.24 2.00
N GLY A 133 -9.53 19.91 3.19
CA GLY A 133 -10.95 19.74 3.44
C GLY A 133 -11.38 18.29 3.22
N ASP A 134 -11.65 17.92 1.97
CA ASP A 134 -12.12 16.57 1.64
C ASP A 134 -11.01 15.52 1.60
N PHE A 135 -9.77 15.96 1.66
CA PHE A 135 -8.61 15.06 1.65
C PHE A 135 -7.43 15.73 2.33
N LYS A 136 -6.44 14.92 2.67
CA LYS A 136 -5.17 15.40 3.21
C LYS A 136 -4.04 14.96 2.31
N LEU A 137 -3.04 15.82 2.13
CA LEU A 137 -1.84 15.50 1.39
C LEU A 137 -0.73 15.08 2.36
N VAL A 138 -0.09 13.98 2.04
CA VAL A 138 1.04 13.45 2.81
C VAL A 138 2.29 13.58 1.95
N PRO A 139 3.28 14.40 2.33
CA PRO A 139 4.50 14.52 1.55
C PRO A 139 5.24 13.18 1.49
N LEU A 140 5.43 12.66 0.29
CA LEU A 140 6.07 11.35 0.10
C LEU A 140 7.51 11.33 0.60
N LYS A 141 8.20 12.46 0.52
CA LYS A 141 9.55 12.59 1.06
C LYS A 141 9.57 12.28 2.56
N GLU A 142 8.58 12.79 3.29
CA GLU A 142 8.50 12.54 4.73
C GLU A 142 8.14 11.09 5.06
N VAL A 143 7.38 10.43 4.19
CA VAL A 143 7.05 9.02 4.38
C VAL A 143 8.34 8.19 4.45
N LEU A 144 9.25 8.41 3.52
CA LEU A 144 10.52 7.68 3.53
C LEU A 144 11.46 8.11 4.65
N ASP A 145 11.40 9.38 5.05
CA ASP A 145 12.30 9.92 6.09
C ASP A 145 11.85 9.60 7.51
N LYS A 146 10.54 9.54 7.75
CA LYS A 146 9.99 9.51 9.10
C LYS A 146 9.22 8.25 9.47
N CYS A 147 8.67 7.55 8.49
CA CYS A 147 7.88 6.35 8.75
C CYS A 147 8.73 5.09 8.66
N GLU A 148 8.34 4.07 9.41
CA GLU A 148 8.88 2.74 9.19
C GLU A 148 8.23 2.16 7.94
N PHE A 149 9.01 1.53 7.10
CA PHE A 149 8.49 0.90 5.89
C PHE A 149 9.25 -0.39 5.57
N ARG A 150 8.59 -1.23 4.79
CA ARG A 150 9.20 -2.46 4.30
C ARG A 150 9.33 -2.37 2.78
N ARG A 151 10.49 -2.71 2.27
CA ARG A 151 10.68 -2.83 0.82
C ARG A 151 10.27 -4.23 0.42
N ILE A 152 9.29 -4.32 -0.45
CA ILE A 152 8.74 -5.58 -0.91
C ILE A 152 9.18 -5.78 -2.35
N GLU A 153 10.03 -6.76 -2.56
CA GLU A 153 10.51 -7.12 -3.90
C GLU A 153 10.89 -8.59 -3.92
N GLU A 154 10.98 -9.16 -5.11
CA GLU A 154 11.39 -10.56 -5.24
C GLU A 154 12.83 -10.74 -4.83
N GLU A 155 13.07 -11.83 -4.16
CA GLU A 155 14.44 -12.21 -3.76
C GLU A 155 15.19 -12.85 -4.92
#